data_071e8e021b484b39a3dfedea7a1dab36
#
_entry.id   071e8e021b484b39a3dfedea7a1dab36
#
_cell.length_a   1.000
_cell.length_b   1.000
_cell.length_c   1.000
_cell.angle_alpha   90.00
_cell.angle_beta   90.00
_cell.angle_gamma   90.00
#
_symmetry.space_group_name_H-M   'P 1'
#
loop_
_entity.id
_entity.type
_entity.pdbx_description
1 polymer ?
#
loop_
_entity_poly.entity_id
_entity_poly.type
_entity_poly.pdbx_seq_one_letter_code
_entity_poly.pdbx_strand_id
1 'polypeptide(L)'
;MLFRSPRGIQAASSIENPLLRSGLALAGANLNKDDSEEGILTALEAANLNLWGTKLVTLSACDTGVGEIRQGEGVFGLRRAFVLAGAETLVMSLWPVSDAVTRQLMDEYYRGLKQGLGRGAALHRAQIAMMTRASRAHPYYWASFIQAGDWANLDGVR
;
A
#
# COMPACT_ATOMS: atom_id res chain seq x y z
N MET A 1 -36.03 9.75 19.07
CA MET A 1 -36.30 10.92 18.24
C MET A 1 -35.77 10.58 16.84
N LEU A 2 -36.68 10.20 15.93
CA LEU A 2 -36.33 9.73 14.57
C LEU A 2 -36.10 10.94 13.66
N PHE A 3 -34.87 11.16 13.23
CA PHE A 3 -34.59 12.13 12.18
C PHE A 3 -35.08 11.59 10.85
N ARG A 4 -36.18 12.13 10.37
CA ARG A 4 -36.70 11.92 9.02
C ARG A 4 -35.85 12.74 8.07
N SER A 5 -35.04 12.08 7.25
CA SER A 5 -34.33 12.71 6.14
C SER A 5 -35.33 13.24 5.11
N PRO A 6 -35.18 14.48 4.60
CA PRO A 6 -36.03 14.99 3.54
C PRO A 6 -35.79 14.17 2.26
N ARG A 7 -36.84 13.62 1.70
CA ARG A 7 -36.84 13.02 0.38
C ARG A 7 -36.66 14.13 -0.66
N GLY A 8 -35.50 14.20 -1.28
CA GLY A 8 -35.26 15.11 -2.39
C GLY A 8 -33.86 14.94 -2.91
N ILE A 9 -33.73 14.23 -4.03
CA ILE A 9 -32.63 14.36 -5.02
C ILE A 9 -31.23 14.54 -4.37
N GLN A 10 -30.76 13.54 -3.66
CA GLN A 10 -29.37 13.47 -3.20
C GLN A 10 -28.59 12.30 -3.83
N ALA A 11 -29.11 11.72 -4.89
CA ALA A 11 -28.53 10.53 -5.51
C ALA A 11 -27.53 10.86 -6.64
N ALA A 12 -27.28 12.11 -6.97
CA ALA A 12 -26.41 12.45 -8.10
C ALA A 12 -25.11 13.17 -7.71
N SER A 13 -24.85 13.45 -6.45
CA SER A 13 -23.76 14.37 -6.07
C SER A 13 -22.57 13.76 -5.36
N SER A 14 -22.41 12.44 -5.29
CA SER A 14 -21.17 11.91 -4.75
C SER A 14 -20.86 10.51 -5.24
N ILE A 15 -20.70 10.37 -6.55
CA ILE A 15 -19.71 9.39 -7.02
C ILE A 15 -18.36 10.09 -6.86
N GLU A 16 -17.94 10.29 -5.62
CA GLU A 16 -16.58 10.67 -5.33
C GLU A 16 -15.67 9.61 -5.94
N ASN A 17 -14.72 10.06 -6.76
CA ASN A 17 -13.74 9.18 -7.37
C ASN A 17 -13.04 8.37 -6.27
N PRO A 18 -13.13 7.02 -6.25
CA PRO A 18 -12.51 6.21 -5.20
C PRO A 18 -11.00 6.47 -5.03
N LEU A 19 -10.34 6.96 -6.09
CA LEU A 19 -8.91 7.32 -6.06
C LEU A 19 -8.63 8.58 -5.23
N LEU A 20 -9.63 9.39 -4.89
CA LEU A 20 -9.47 10.54 -3.99
C LEU A 20 -9.60 10.16 -2.51
N ARG A 21 -10.08 8.94 -2.22
CA ARG A 21 -10.30 8.48 -0.83
C ARG A 21 -9.08 7.78 -0.22
N SER A 22 -8.01 7.63 -0.95
CA SER A 22 -6.78 6.99 -0.48
C SER A 22 -5.58 7.80 -0.91
N GLY A 23 -4.59 7.88 -0.04
CA GLY A 23 -3.36 8.63 -0.29
C GLY A 23 -2.25 8.24 0.67
N LEU A 24 -1.08 8.76 0.41
CA LEU A 24 0.11 8.63 1.26
C LEU A 24 0.39 9.98 1.90
N ALA A 25 0.43 10.03 3.23
CA ALA A 25 0.90 11.21 3.94
C ALA A 25 2.42 11.33 3.75
N LEU A 26 2.86 12.41 3.17
CA LEU A 26 4.27 12.75 2.99
C LEU A 26 4.77 13.59 4.17
N ALA A 27 6.09 13.77 4.25
CA ALA A 27 6.69 14.61 5.28
C ALA A 27 6.11 16.03 5.20
N GLY A 28 5.61 16.51 6.33
CA GLY A 28 5.00 17.85 6.42
C GLY A 28 3.46 17.86 6.32
N ALA A 29 2.80 16.76 5.95
CA ALA A 29 1.34 16.68 5.84
C ALA A 29 0.60 17.16 7.11
N ASN A 30 1.18 16.93 8.29
CA ASN A 30 0.61 17.35 9.57
C ASN A 30 0.88 18.82 9.95
N LEU A 31 1.64 19.55 9.15
CA LEU A 31 1.98 20.96 9.44
C LEU A 31 0.97 21.93 8.83
N ASN A 32 0.17 21.49 7.88
CA ASN A 32 -0.84 22.30 7.24
C ASN A 32 -2.08 22.39 8.14
N LYS A 33 -2.35 23.60 8.62
CA LYS A 33 -3.51 23.90 9.48
C LYS A 33 -4.76 24.23 8.69
N ASP A 34 -4.61 24.43 7.40
CA ASP A 34 -5.70 24.68 6.46
C ASP A 34 -6.10 23.34 5.81
N ASP A 35 -7.36 23.20 5.43
CA ASP A 35 -7.91 22.01 4.74
C ASP A 35 -7.29 21.78 3.34
N SER A 36 -6.07 22.28 3.10
CA SER A 36 -5.32 22.02 1.87
C SER A 36 -4.79 20.58 1.90
N GLU A 37 -4.98 19.86 0.81
CA GLU A 37 -4.45 18.50 0.61
C GLU A 37 -2.90 18.47 0.45
N GLU A 38 -2.23 19.61 0.73
CA GLU A 38 -0.79 19.73 0.62
C GLU A 38 -0.08 18.73 1.55
N GLY A 39 0.82 17.95 0.99
CA GLY A 39 1.55 16.90 1.70
C GLY A 39 0.89 15.52 1.67
N ILE A 40 -0.25 15.37 0.98
CA ILE A 40 -0.88 14.08 0.74
C ILE A 40 -0.76 13.74 -0.74
N LEU A 41 -0.12 12.62 -1.06
CA LEU A 41 -0.13 12.06 -2.40
C LEU A 41 -1.38 11.18 -2.53
N THR A 42 -2.43 11.69 -3.15
CA THR A 42 -3.67 10.94 -3.40
C THR A 42 -3.42 9.78 -4.39
N ALA A 43 -4.27 8.77 -4.38
CA ALA A 43 -4.16 7.69 -5.38
C ALA A 43 -4.39 8.21 -6.81
N LEU A 44 -5.19 9.28 -6.99
CA LEU A 44 -5.37 9.91 -8.29
C LEU A 44 -4.06 10.54 -8.78
N GLU A 45 -3.34 11.27 -7.93
CA GLU A 45 -2.04 11.84 -8.25
C GLU A 45 -0.99 10.75 -8.47
N ALA A 46 -0.98 9.71 -7.62
CA ALA A 46 -0.11 8.56 -7.78
C ALA A 46 -0.32 7.84 -9.13
N ALA A 47 -1.56 7.77 -9.62
CA ALA A 47 -1.86 7.18 -10.93
C ALA A 47 -1.30 8.00 -12.11
N ASN A 48 -1.04 9.29 -11.90
CA ASN A 48 -0.44 10.19 -12.90
C ASN A 48 1.09 10.24 -12.85
N LEU A 49 1.73 9.53 -11.93
CA LEU A 49 3.18 9.40 -11.91
C LEU A 49 3.67 8.64 -13.14
N ASN A 50 4.87 8.94 -13.59
CA ASN A 50 5.53 8.14 -14.63
C ASN A 50 6.48 7.13 -13.96
N LEU A 51 6.01 5.90 -13.76
CA LEU A 51 6.77 4.81 -13.17
C LEU A 51 7.16 3.74 -14.18
N TRP A 52 7.11 4.05 -15.48
CA TRP A 52 7.57 3.14 -16.54
C TRP A 52 9.06 2.77 -16.32
N GLY A 53 9.34 1.46 -16.27
CA GLY A 53 10.66 0.95 -15.96
C GLY A 53 10.97 0.82 -14.46
N THR A 54 10.07 1.27 -13.58
CA THR A 54 10.18 1.03 -12.15
C THR A 54 9.86 -0.43 -11.84
N LYS A 55 10.89 -1.18 -11.48
CA LYS A 55 10.80 -2.63 -11.25
C LYS A 55 10.02 -2.98 -9.98
N LEU A 56 10.13 -2.14 -8.95
CA LEU A 56 9.55 -2.42 -7.64
C LEU A 56 9.17 -1.13 -6.94
N VAL A 57 7.93 -1.08 -6.48
CA VAL A 57 7.44 -0.09 -5.50
C VAL A 57 7.14 -0.83 -4.21
N THR A 58 7.65 -0.34 -3.08
CA THR A 58 7.37 -0.93 -1.75
C THR A 58 6.66 0.10 -0.88
N LEU A 59 5.47 -0.22 -0.42
CA LEU A 59 4.64 0.61 0.45
C LEU A 59 4.49 -0.08 1.81
N SER A 60 5.19 0.43 2.81
CA SER A 60 5.11 -0.08 4.20
C SER A 60 4.20 0.78 5.09
N ALA A 61 3.50 1.74 4.50
CA ALA A 61 2.58 2.62 5.21
C ALA A 61 1.26 1.88 5.47
N CYS A 62 0.99 1.60 6.73
CA CYS A 62 -0.16 0.82 7.17
C CYS A 62 -1.37 1.68 7.54
N ASP A 63 -1.18 3.00 7.63
CA ASP A 63 -2.20 3.95 8.04
C ASP A 63 -2.26 5.08 7.00
N THR A 64 -2.68 4.71 5.79
CA THR A 64 -2.84 5.64 4.67
C THR A 64 -4.22 6.33 4.69
N GLY A 65 -4.92 6.26 5.82
CA GLY A 65 -6.27 6.76 5.95
C GLY A 65 -6.34 8.22 6.38
N VAL A 66 -6.40 9.11 5.42
CA VAL A 66 -7.07 10.39 5.64
C VAL A 66 -8.56 10.16 5.36
N GLY A 67 -9.34 9.98 6.44
CA GLY A 67 -10.79 9.76 6.35
C GLY A 67 -11.25 8.39 6.87
N GLU A 68 -12.54 8.24 7.15
CA GLU A 68 -13.17 6.96 7.55
C GLU A 68 -12.92 5.88 6.50
N ILE A 69 -11.90 5.07 6.72
CA ILE A 69 -11.61 3.92 5.85
C ILE A 69 -12.67 2.86 6.12
N ARG A 70 -13.60 2.69 5.22
CA ARG A 70 -14.29 1.41 5.08
C ARG A 70 -13.21 0.39 4.69
N GLN A 71 -13.02 -0.59 5.57
CA GLN A 71 -11.95 -1.58 5.53
C GLN A 71 -11.65 -2.08 4.11
N GLY A 72 -10.44 -1.85 3.62
CA GLY A 72 -9.93 -2.42 2.38
C GLY A 72 -9.93 -1.52 1.14
N GLU A 73 -10.82 -0.54 1.01
CA GLU A 73 -10.92 0.25 -0.24
C GLU A 73 -9.70 1.13 -0.51
N GLY A 74 -9.09 1.72 0.54
CA GLY A 74 -7.91 2.57 0.40
C GLY A 74 -6.68 1.84 -0.14
N VAL A 75 -6.45 0.62 0.34
CA VAL A 75 -5.34 -0.23 -0.11
C VAL A 75 -5.50 -0.61 -1.58
N PHE A 76 -6.73 -0.92 -2.02
CA PHE A 76 -7.02 -1.22 -3.42
C PHE A 76 -6.86 -0.01 -4.34
N GLY A 77 -7.22 1.18 -3.88
CA GLY A 77 -7.06 2.44 -4.61
C GLY A 77 -5.60 2.73 -4.92
N LEU A 78 -4.75 2.73 -3.91
CA LEU A 78 -3.30 2.95 -4.07
C LEU A 78 -2.65 1.86 -4.93
N ARG A 79 -2.98 0.58 -4.71
CA ARG A 79 -2.46 -0.51 -5.54
C ARG A 79 -2.76 -0.27 -7.02
N ARG A 80 -4.01 0.05 -7.35
CA ARG A 80 -4.43 0.34 -8.72
C ARG A 80 -3.70 1.54 -9.29
N ALA A 81 -3.53 2.59 -8.50
CA ALA A 81 -2.85 3.81 -8.90
C ALA A 81 -1.39 3.55 -9.32
N PHE A 82 -0.62 2.85 -8.51
CA PHE A 82 0.78 2.55 -8.84
C PHE A 82 0.93 1.60 -10.05
N VAL A 83 0.00 0.66 -10.24
CA VAL A 83 -0.03 -0.18 -11.44
C VAL A 83 -0.35 0.66 -12.68
N LEU A 84 -1.33 1.58 -12.62
CA LEU A 84 -1.66 2.49 -13.71
C LEU A 84 -0.50 3.43 -14.03
N ALA A 85 0.26 3.86 -13.03
CA ALA A 85 1.46 4.67 -13.20
C ALA A 85 2.60 3.93 -13.93
N GLY A 86 2.53 2.60 -14.07
CA GLY A 86 3.49 1.79 -14.82
C GLY A 86 4.48 1.00 -13.96
N ALA A 87 4.30 0.92 -12.64
CA ALA A 87 5.13 0.08 -11.78
C ALA A 87 4.94 -1.41 -12.13
N GLU A 88 6.05 -2.13 -12.34
CA GLU A 88 6.00 -3.57 -12.69
C GLU A 88 5.56 -4.44 -11.51
N THR A 89 6.00 -4.09 -10.32
CA THR A 89 5.68 -4.81 -9.09
C THR A 89 5.41 -3.84 -7.95
N LEU A 90 4.40 -4.16 -7.17
CA LEU A 90 4.08 -3.47 -5.94
C LEU A 90 4.11 -4.47 -4.78
N VAL A 91 4.86 -4.16 -3.73
CA VAL A 91 4.80 -4.85 -2.43
C VAL A 91 4.22 -3.88 -1.42
N MET A 92 3.15 -4.29 -0.73
CA MET A 92 2.45 -3.40 0.20
C MET A 92 1.92 -4.14 1.42
N SER A 93 1.76 -3.41 2.52
CA SER A 93 1.11 -3.94 3.72
C SER A 93 -0.40 -3.76 3.68
N LEU A 94 -1.13 -4.74 4.21
CA LEU A 94 -2.60 -4.77 4.27
C LEU A 94 -3.13 -4.27 5.63
N TRP A 95 -2.32 -4.32 6.67
CA TRP A 95 -2.66 -3.87 8.02
C TRP A 95 -1.42 -3.39 8.77
N PRO A 96 -1.60 -2.59 9.83
CA PRO A 96 -0.52 -2.08 10.64
C PRO A 96 0.28 -3.21 11.31
N VAL A 97 1.58 -3.19 11.15
CA VAL A 97 2.55 -4.05 11.85
C VAL A 97 3.62 -3.15 12.45
N SER A 98 4.17 -3.52 13.60
CA SER A 98 5.21 -2.70 14.24
C SER A 98 6.43 -2.50 13.34
N ASP A 99 7.05 -1.34 13.40
CA ASP A 99 8.24 -0.99 12.62
C ASP A 99 9.37 -2.01 12.76
N ALA A 100 9.57 -2.55 13.95
CA ALA A 100 10.59 -3.56 14.19
C ALA A 100 10.34 -4.86 13.41
N VAL A 101 9.07 -5.25 13.25
CA VAL A 101 8.68 -6.44 12.49
C VAL A 101 8.78 -6.17 10.99
N THR A 102 8.27 -5.03 10.55
CA THR A 102 8.37 -4.56 9.16
C THR A 102 9.82 -4.51 8.71
N ARG A 103 10.69 -3.92 9.53
CA ARG A 103 12.14 -3.85 9.25
C ARG A 103 12.74 -5.24 9.07
N GLN A 104 12.46 -6.19 9.96
CA GLN A 104 12.99 -7.55 9.85
C GLN A 104 12.54 -8.25 8.57
N LEU A 105 11.26 -8.13 8.21
CA LEU A 105 10.72 -8.72 6.98
C LEU A 105 11.36 -8.08 5.74
N MET A 106 11.48 -6.75 5.72
CA MET A 106 12.08 -6.03 4.60
C MET A 106 13.58 -6.33 4.47
N ASP A 107 14.33 -6.45 5.57
CA ASP A 107 15.74 -6.85 5.55
C ASP A 107 15.91 -8.22 4.88
N GLU A 108 15.06 -9.21 5.20
CA GLU A 108 15.09 -10.52 4.56
C GLU A 108 14.66 -10.45 3.08
N TYR A 109 13.65 -9.65 2.78
CA TYR A 109 13.16 -9.45 1.42
C TYR A 109 14.23 -8.86 0.52
N TYR A 110 14.81 -7.72 0.90
CA TYR A 110 15.85 -7.06 0.09
C TYR A 110 17.15 -7.89 0.02
N ARG A 111 17.47 -8.66 1.06
CA ARG A 111 18.57 -9.62 1.00
C ARG A 111 18.33 -10.68 -0.07
N GLY A 112 17.09 -11.17 -0.19
CA GLY A 112 16.70 -12.11 -1.25
C GLY A 112 16.85 -11.52 -2.63
N LEU A 113 16.36 -10.29 -2.84
CA LEU A 113 16.51 -9.59 -4.11
C LEU A 113 17.98 -9.39 -4.49
N LYS A 114 18.83 -8.98 -3.54
CA LYS A 114 20.28 -8.81 -3.78
C LYS A 114 21.00 -10.13 -4.12
N GLN A 115 20.43 -11.26 -3.76
CA GLN A 115 20.92 -12.60 -4.11
C GLN A 115 20.37 -13.10 -5.46
N GLY A 116 19.63 -12.26 -6.19
CA GLY A 116 19.08 -12.59 -7.50
C GLY A 116 17.77 -13.37 -7.46
N LEU A 117 17.13 -13.52 -6.28
CA LEU A 117 15.82 -14.15 -6.22
C LEU A 117 14.76 -13.31 -6.95
N GLY A 118 13.79 -13.98 -7.54
CA GLY A 118 12.57 -13.32 -8.02
C GLY A 118 11.85 -12.58 -6.89
N ARG A 119 11.16 -11.49 -7.23
CA ARG A 119 10.44 -10.63 -6.26
C ARG A 119 9.46 -11.44 -5.41
N GLY A 120 8.70 -12.36 -6.04
CA GLY A 120 7.80 -13.25 -5.33
C GLY A 120 8.51 -14.25 -4.43
N ALA A 121 9.57 -14.89 -4.92
CA ALA A 121 10.37 -15.85 -4.16
C ALA A 121 11.07 -15.19 -2.96
N ALA A 122 11.56 -13.96 -3.13
CA ALA A 122 12.19 -13.19 -2.07
C ALA A 122 11.18 -12.85 -0.95
N LEU A 123 9.95 -12.42 -1.31
CA LEU A 123 8.91 -12.14 -0.33
C LEU A 123 8.49 -13.42 0.41
N HIS A 124 8.23 -14.49 -0.31
CA HIS A 124 7.87 -15.78 0.27
C HIS A 124 8.95 -16.28 1.26
N ARG A 125 10.24 -16.21 0.86
CA ARG A 125 11.36 -16.56 1.76
C ARG A 125 11.38 -15.71 3.02
N ALA A 126 11.17 -14.40 2.89
CA ALA A 126 11.12 -13.49 4.03
C ALA A 126 9.97 -13.85 4.99
N GLN A 127 8.79 -14.17 4.45
CA GLN A 127 7.63 -14.60 5.24
C GLN A 127 7.89 -15.92 5.98
N ILE A 128 8.49 -16.91 5.32
CA ILE A 128 8.89 -18.17 5.96
C ILE A 128 9.90 -17.93 7.09
N ALA A 129 10.92 -17.09 6.84
CA ALA A 129 11.91 -16.75 7.85
C ALA A 129 11.28 -16.06 9.09
N MET A 130 10.22 -15.28 8.90
CA MET A 130 9.46 -14.70 10.02
C MET A 130 8.62 -15.76 10.74
N MET A 131 7.91 -16.62 10.00
CA MET A 131 7.01 -17.65 10.52
C MET A 131 7.75 -18.67 11.39
N THR A 132 8.98 -19.01 11.05
CA THR A 132 9.81 -19.98 11.81
C THR A 132 10.34 -19.45 13.13
N ARG A 133 10.23 -18.15 13.38
CA ARG A 133 10.62 -17.54 14.67
C ARG A 133 9.46 -17.64 15.67
N ALA A 134 9.64 -18.33 16.79
CA ALA A 134 8.56 -18.55 17.76
C ALA A 134 7.81 -17.27 18.16
N SER A 135 8.53 -16.15 18.34
CA SER A 135 7.93 -14.85 18.67
C SER A 135 7.22 -14.15 17.50
N ARG A 136 7.30 -14.68 16.28
CA ARG A 136 6.74 -14.10 15.04
C ARG A 136 5.91 -15.10 14.25
N ALA A 137 5.64 -16.28 14.79
CA ALA A 137 4.91 -17.35 14.10
C ALA A 137 3.46 -16.99 13.75
N HIS A 138 2.84 -16.08 14.52
CA HIS A 138 1.47 -15.66 14.23
C HIS A 138 1.38 -14.92 12.89
N PRO A 139 0.39 -15.25 12.01
CA PRO A 139 0.23 -14.63 10.68
C PRO A 139 0.17 -13.11 10.67
N TYR A 140 -0.30 -12.50 11.75
CA TYR A 140 -0.32 -11.04 11.92
C TYR A 140 1.03 -10.39 11.59
N TYR A 141 2.15 -11.04 11.88
CA TYR A 141 3.49 -10.48 11.70
C TYR A 141 4.05 -10.64 10.29
N TRP A 142 3.73 -11.72 9.60
CA TRP A 142 4.36 -12.04 8.32
C TRP A 142 3.40 -11.99 7.11
N ALA A 143 2.11 -12.20 7.34
CA ALA A 143 1.13 -12.21 6.26
C ALA A 143 0.59 -10.82 5.89
N SER A 144 1.07 -9.76 6.54
CA SER A 144 0.64 -8.38 6.26
C SER A 144 1.08 -7.89 4.88
N PHE A 145 2.20 -8.38 4.36
CA PHE A 145 2.72 -7.94 3.07
C PHE A 145 2.27 -8.85 1.94
N ILE A 146 1.76 -8.21 0.88
CA ILE A 146 1.39 -8.88 -0.36
C ILE A 146 2.17 -8.29 -1.52
N GLN A 147 2.29 -9.08 -2.59
CA GLN A 147 2.83 -8.64 -3.86
C GLN A 147 1.74 -8.62 -4.93
N ALA A 148 1.81 -7.64 -5.81
CA ALA A 148 1.03 -7.58 -7.04
C ALA A 148 1.97 -7.23 -8.21
N GLY A 149 1.70 -7.77 -9.39
CA GLY A 149 2.50 -7.54 -10.59
C GLY A 149 3.52 -8.64 -10.86
N ASP A 150 4.63 -8.29 -11.52
CA ASP A 150 5.63 -9.25 -11.96
C ASP A 150 6.40 -9.87 -10.78
N TRP A 151 6.61 -11.17 -10.84
CA TRP A 151 7.29 -11.96 -9.81
C TRP A 151 8.75 -12.28 -10.13
N ALA A 152 9.21 -11.97 -11.37
CA ALA A 152 10.57 -12.23 -11.82
C ALA A 152 11.62 -11.54 -10.95
N ASN A 153 12.90 -11.85 -11.15
CA ASN A 153 13.97 -11.09 -10.53
C ASN A 153 14.06 -9.67 -11.11
N LEU A 154 14.88 -8.81 -10.51
CA LEU A 154 15.00 -7.42 -10.96
C LEU A 154 15.60 -7.27 -12.35
N ASP A 155 16.32 -8.29 -12.83
CA ASP A 155 16.91 -8.33 -14.18
C ASP A 155 15.94 -8.88 -15.23
N GLY A 156 14.73 -9.28 -14.84
CA GLY A 156 13.68 -9.79 -15.71
C GLY A 156 13.86 -11.27 -16.10
N VAL A 157 14.78 -11.98 -15.49
CA VAL A 157 14.96 -13.44 -15.70
C VAL A 157 13.90 -14.19 -14.90
N ARG A 158 13.21 -15.10 -15.56
CA ARG A 158 12.13 -15.96 -14.99
C ARG A 158 12.60 -17.38 -14.81
#